data_35d3b9cba703a8cc3b1c6bf8499f5f46
#
_entry.id   35d3b9cba703a8cc3b1c6bf8499f5f46
#
_cell.length_a   1.000
_cell.length_b   1.000
_cell.length_c   1.000
_cell.angle_alpha   90.00
_cell.angle_beta   90.00
_cell.angle_gamma   90.00
#
_symmetry.space_group_name_H-M   'P 1'
#
loop_
_entity.id
_entity.type
_entity.pdbx_description
1 polymer ?
#
loop_
_entity_poly.entity_id
_entity_poly.type
_entity_poly.pdbx_seq_one_letter_code
_entity_poly.pdbx_strand_id
1 'polypeptide(L)'
;MPGRPSRHRAYRRGLPFAAAALAASLLAGSAQADGPAPVDAALTADLDALLSDARLANAQTGIEVLDAATGQVLYARQPQALLTPASTLKTVTSAAALDLLGADYRFTTEVRTSGKRYGGTVVGDLVLRGGGDPTLLAADLDDLAARVAASGITTVTGRVLADGSRYDTTPLGPGWAWDDEPYSYSPQISGLTVANDPEYLMDTVRVTIAPGAAGEAAKVTLDPAEAPMTFSGKVTTGAAGSGTTADAERRRGENELVLSGSIAAGSAPVTSWVTVEDPSVYAGKVFAGALARHGVSVVRGVQAAGGTEDSQPLVSRQSQPLAQLIVPMLKISNNGMAEHLTKEIGKVKGGRGDWATGVAQVQGFLKANGLGTPAGRQVDGSGLSRYDLITPAKMAGLLELAQDKPWFGAWYDALPVAGNPARMVGGTLAARMRGTAAENNVHAKSGSMGGVDNLVGYATAPDGRRLVFAVLINDYAGTSPRPVLDAIAVRLATGPAATAGTQQRARSLTVPAQDGYSGTRWEDCEAVSHC
;
A
#
# COMPACT_ATOMS: atom_id res chain seq x y z
N MET A 1 -13.99 -42.79 53.67
CA MET A 1 -14.58 -44.07 54.15
C MET A 1 -15.72 -44.43 53.25
N PRO A 2 -16.00 -45.71 53.05
CA PRO A 2 -15.67 -46.42 51.81
C PRO A 2 -16.91 -47.03 51.16
N GLY A 3 -16.75 -47.61 50.00
CA GLY A 3 -17.68 -48.61 49.54
C GLY A 3 -17.71 -48.87 48.04
N ARG A 4 -16.78 -49.64 47.53
CA ARG A 4 -16.97 -50.61 46.42
C ARG A 4 -17.66 -51.86 46.98
N PRO A 5 -18.08 -52.93 46.22
CA PRO A 5 -17.81 -53.25 44.78
C PRO A 5 -18.90 -54.12 44.09
N SER A 6 -18.54 -54.57 42.88
CA SER A 6 -18.75 -55.94 42.26
C SER A 6 -19.99 -56.17 41.43
N ARG A 7 -20.06 -56.96 40.41
CA ARG A 7 -19.31 -57.98 39.69
C ARG A 7 -20.21 -58.58 38.56
N HIS A 8 -19.58 -58.90 37.43
CA HIS A 8 -19.78 -60.08 36.56
C HIS A 8 -21.15 -60.43 35.96
N ARG A 9 -21.23 -60.67 34.65
CA ARG A 9 -21.03 -61.99 34.02
C ARG A 9 -21.19 -61.96 32.51
N ALA A 10 -20.27 -62.62 31.83
CA ALA A 10 -20.28 -63.01 30.42
C ALA A 10 -21.21 -64.18 30.17
N TYR A 11 -21.71 -64.30 28.91
CA TYR A 11 -22.02 -65.60 28.31
C TYR A 11 -21.82 -65.58 26.79
N ARG A 12 -21.10 -66.60 26.32
CA ARG A 12 -20.77 -67.01 24.95
C ARG A 12 -21.89 -67.84 24.31
N ARG A 13 -21.80 -67.92 22.98
CA ARG A 13 -22.17 -69.03 22.02
C ARG A 13 -22.98 -68.47 20.88
N GLY A 14 -22.81 -68.77 19.59
CA GLY A 14 -22.04 -69.72 18.83
C GLY A 14 -22.63 -69.69 17.42
N LEU A 15 -21.80 -69.93 16.40
CA LEU A 15 -22.05 -70.05 14.97
C LEU A 15 -23.01 -71.20 14.61
N PRO A 16 -23.53 -71.43 13.32
CA PRO A 16 -22.77 -71.40 12.08
C PRO A 16 -23.53 -71.02 10.76
N PHE A 17 -22.71 -70.73 9.73
CA PHE A 17 -22.79 -71.00 8.29
C PHE A 17 -24.11 -71.19 7.53
N ALA A 18 -24.32 -70.41 6.45
CA ALA A 18 -24.67 -70.95 5.12
C ALA A 18 -24.23 -69.97 4.01
N ALA A 19 -23.45 -70.49 3.09
CA ALA A 19 -23.04 -69.84 1.86
C ALA A 19 -24.13 -69.98 0.79
N ALA A 20 -24.38 -68.94 0.02
CA ALA A 20 -24.97 -69.04 -1.31
C ALA A 20 -24.34 -68.02 -2.23
N ALA A 21 -23.57 -68.47 -3.19
CA ALA A 21 -23.02 -67.70 -4.28
C ALA A 21 -24.10 -67.41 -5.32
N LEU A 22 -24.27 -66.14 -5.69
CA LEU A 22 -24.89 -65.77 -6.96
C LEU A 22 -23.97 -64.75 -7.66
N ALA A 23 -23.34 -65.20 -8.73
CA ALA A 23 -22.59 -64.35 -9.64
C ALA A 23 -23.57 -63.53 -10.50
N ALA A 24 -23.53 -62.22 -10.35
CA ALA A 24 -24.13 -61.28 -11.29
C ALA A 24 -23.00 -60.36 -11.80
N SER A 25 -22.58 -60.60 -13.02
CA SER A 25 -21.64 -59.76 -13.79
C SER A 25 -22.35 -58.43 -14.11
N LEU A 26 -22.03 -57.38 -13.37
CA LEU A 26 -22.34 -56.02 -13.76
C LEU A 26 -21.02 -55.39 -14.24
N LEU A 27 -20.94 -55.12 -15.55
CA LEU A 27 -20.00 -54.24 -16.16
C LEU A 27 -20.21 -52.84 -15.57
N ALA A 28 -19.55 -52.54 -14.47
CA ALA A 28 -19.36 -51.16 -14.01
C ALA A 28 -18.18 -50.63 -14.80
N GLY A 29 -18.47 -49.77 -15.77
CA GLY A 29 -17.46 -48.90 -16.35
C GLY A 29 -16.77 -48.15 -15.21
N SER A 30 -15.50 -48.43 -15.01
CA SER A 30 -14.64 -47.64 -14.16
C SER A 30 -14.61 -46.21 -14.73
N ALA A 31 -15.40 -45.31 -14.19
CA ALA A 31 -15.07 -43.91 -14.25
C ALA A 31 -13.69 -43.80 -13.58
N GLN A 32 -12.65 -43.72 -14.39
CA GLN A 32 -11.33 -43.34 -13.95
C GLN A 32 -11.52 -41.97 -13.32
N ALA A 33 -11.40 -41.89 -12.00
CA ALA A 33 -11.16 -40.60 -11.34
C ALA A 33 -9.88 -40.07 -12.00
N ASP A 34 -10.01 -38.98 -12.74
CA ASP A 34 -8.87 -38.26 -13.25
C ASP A 34 -7.94 -38.00 -12.06
N GLY A 35 -6.81 -38.67 -12.07
CA GLY A 35 -5.73 -38.38 -11.14
C GLY A 35 -5.31 -36.91 -11.32
N PRO A 36 -4.66 -36.30 -10.35
CA PRO A 36 -4.23 -34.90 -10.47
C PRO A 36 -3.52 -34.76 -11.82
N ALA A 37 -3.96 -33.75 -12.59
CA ALA A 37 -3.38 -33.46 -13.89
C ALA A 37 -1.86 -33.38 -13.76
N PRO A 38 -1.09 -33.89 -14.72
CA PRO A 38 0.36 -33.94 -14.62
C PRO A 38 0.86 -32.51 -14.36
N VAL A 39 1.62 -32.34 -13.26
CA VAL A 39 2.39 -31.14 -12.99
C VAL A 39 3.17 -30.82 -14.26
N ASP A 40 3.07 -29.59 -14.79
CA ASP A 40 3.81 -29.19 -15.98
C ASP A 40 5.31 -29.25 -15.67
N ALA A 41 5.93 -30.39 -16.05
CA ALA A 41 7.33 -30.65 -15.75
C ALA A 41 8.27 -29.61 -16.39
N ALA A 42 7.85 -29.00 -17.52
CA ALA A 42 8.61 -27.93 -18.16
C ALA A 42 8.52 -26.64 -17.34
N LEU A 43 7.34 -26.28 -16.83
CA LEU A 43 7.20 -25.13 -15.92
C LEU A 43 8.06 -25.31 -14.66
N THR A 44 8.01 -26.50 -14.05
CA THR A 44 8.80 -26.81 -12.86
C THR A 44 10.30 -26.65 -13.13
N ALA A 45 10.82 -27.22 -14.21
CA ALA A 45 12.24 -27.15 -14.56
C ALA A 45 12.68 -25.69 -14.84
N ASP A 46 11.85 -24.91 -15.55
CA ASP A 46 12.16 -23.51 -15.87
C ASP A 46 12.17 -22.63 -14.60
N LEU A 47 11.19 -22.82 -13.71
CA LEU A 47 11.14 -22.06 -12.46
C LEU A 47 12.30 -22.45 -11.52
N ASP A 48 12.64 -23.72 -11.43
CA ASP A 48 13.81 -24.18 -10.65
C ASP A 48 15.11 -23.58 -11.19
N ALA A 49 15.25 -23.50 -12.52
CA ALA A 49 16.40 -22.86 -13.15
C ALA A 49 16.48 -21.36 -12.82
N LEU A 50 15.36 -20.62 -12.88
CA LEU A 50 15.32 -19.20 -12.49
C LEU A 50 15.63 -19.02 -10.99
N LEU A 51 15.13 -19.90 -10.14
CA LEU A 51 15.36 -19.87 -8.70
C LEU A 51 16.76 -20.37 -8.28
N SER A 52 17.60 -20.81 -9.22
CA SER A 52 19.02 -21.11 -9.02
C SER A 52 19.95 -19.92 -9.28
N ASP A 53 19.41 -18.74 -9.59
CA ASP A 53 20.17 -17.53 -9.83
C ASP A 53 21.06 -17.16 -8.62
N ALA A 54 22.31 -16.75 -8.90
CA ALA A 54 23.29 -16.48 -7.86
C ALA A 54 22.87 -15.36 -6.87
N ARG A 55 21.99 -14.43 -7.30
CA ARG A 55 21.43 -13.39 -6.43
C ARG A 55 20.58 -13.95 -5.29
N LEU A 56 20.09 -15.19 -5.42
CA LEU A 56 19.28 -15.89 -4.44
C LEU A 56 20.06 -16.85 -3.53
N ALA A 57 21.38 -16.95 -3.70
CA ALA A 57 22.20 -17.97 -3.03
C ALA A 57 22.05 -18.01 -1.50
N ASN A 58 21.79 -16.86 -0.86
CA ASN A 58 21.61 -16.75 0.58
C ASN A 58 20.24 -16.15 0.96
N ALA A 59 19.35 -16.00 0.00
CA ALA A 59 18.02 -15.43 0.22
C ALA A 59 17.03 -16.49 0.70
N GLN A 60 16.06 -16.07 1.49
CA GLN A 60 14.87 -16.86 1.77
C GLN A 60 13.86 -16.64 0.64
N THR A 61 13.52 -17.70 -0.08
CA THR A 61 12.62 -17.62 -1.24
C THR A 61 11.43 -18.53 -1.05
N GLY A 62 10.24 -17.94 -1.10
CA GLY A 62 8.98 -18.67 -1.11
C GLY A 62 8.16 -18.34 -2.36
N ILE A 63 7.60 -19.36 -3.01
CA ILE A 63 6.79 -19.21 -4.21
C ILE A 63 5.63 -20.18 -4.21
N GLU A 64 4.47 -19.72 -4.70
CA GLU A 64 3.34 -20.54 -5.09
C GLU A 64 2.71 -20.01 -6.38
N VAL A 65 2.41 -20.93 -7.30
CA VAL A 65 1.73 -20.68 -8.57
C VAL A 65 0.51 -21.57 -8.64
N LEU A 66 -0.66 -20.98 -8.90
CA LEU A 66 -1.93 -21.69 -9.03
C LEU A 66 -2.51 -21.50 -10.43
N ASP A 67 -3.26 -22.48 -10.90
CA ASP A 67 -4.28 -22.27 -11.93
C ASP A 67 -5.43 -21.50 -11.31
N ALA A 68 -5.74 -20.33 -11.87
CA ALA A 68 -6.69 -19.40 -11.29
C ALA A 68 -8.15 -19.88 -11.34
N ALA A 69 -8.48 -20.80 -12.25
CA ALA A 69 -9.83 -21.32 -12.43
C ALA A 69 -10.14 -22.51 -11.51
N THR A 70 -9.11 -23.29 -11.18
CA THR A 70 -9.27 -24.55 -10.45
C THR A 70 -8.68 -24.52 -9.04
N GLY A 71 -7.85 -23.51 -8.71
CA GLY A 71 -7.07 -23.46 -7.48
C GLY A 71 -5.95 -24.52 -7.43
N GLN A 72 -5.72 -25.27 -8.53
CA GLN A 72 -4.68 -26.28 -8.56
C GLN A 72 -3.30 -25.66 -8.44
N VAL A 73 -2.49 -26.20 -7.52
CA VAL A 73 -1.07 -25.83 -7.39
C VAL A 73 -0.29 -26.38 -8.58
N LEU A 74 0.28 -25.49 -9.37
CA LEU A 74 1.12 -25.80 -10.54
C LEU A 74 2.61 -25.84 -10.17
N TYR A 75 3.02 -24.99 -9.22
CA TYR A 75 4.38 -24.96 -8.69
C TYR A 75 4.37 -24.43 -7.26
N ALA A 76 5.18 -25.02 -6.40
CA ALA A 76 5.39 -24.55 -5.04
C ALA A 76 6.80 -24.83 -4.55
N ARG A 77 7.43 -23.81 -3.94
CA ARG A 77 8.70 -23.94 -3.22
C ARG A 77 8.61 -23.13 -1.95
N GLN A 78 8.77 -23.76 -0.79
CA GLN A 78 8.60 -23.16 0.52
C GLN A 78 7.30 -22.30 0.65
N PRO A 79 6.13 -22.80 0.19
CA PRO A 79 4.90 -22.00 0.13
C PRO A 79 4.38 -21.59 1.51
N GLN A 80 4.83 -22.26 2.57
CA GLN A 80 4.45 -21.99 3.96
C GLN A 80 5.52 -21.20 4.74
N ALA A 81 6.61 -20.75 4.09
CA ALA A 81 7.61 -19.90 4.73
C ALA A 81 6.97 -18.56 5.14
N LEU A 82 7.20 -18.14 6.37
CA LEU A 82 6.78 -16.82 6.85
C LEU A 82 7.81 -15.79 6.41
N LEU A 83 7.43 -14.94 5.48
CA LEU A 83 8.28 -13.95 4.84
C LEU A 83 7.69 -12.54 4.99
N THR A 84 8.56 -11.55 5.03
CA THR A 84 8.16 -10.14 5.04
C THR A 84 7.51 -9.78 3.71
N PRO A 85 6.24 -9.34 3.69
CA PRO A 85 5.52 -9.07 2.44
C PRO A 85 5.96 -7.76 1.77
N ALA A 86 6.51 -6.82 2.50
CA ALA A 86 6.62 -5.44 2.06
C ALA A 86 5.28 -4.96 1.46
N SER A 87 5.30 -4.07 0.48
CA SER A 87 4.07 -3.50 -0.10
C SER A 87 3.14 -4.49 -0.80
N THR A 88 3.50 -5.77 -0.96
CA THR A 88 2.51 -6.77 -1.41
C THR A 88 1.39 -6.98 -0.39
N LEU A 89 1.59 -6.61 0.89
CA LEU A 89 0.55 -6.62 1.93
C LEU A 89 -0.65 -5.74 1.56
N LYS A 90 -0.46 -4.69 0.75
CA LYS A 90 -1.54 -3.82 0.29
C LYS A 90 -2.63 -4.56 -0.50
N THR A 91 -2.31 -5.71 -1.11
CA THR A 91 -3.33 -6.57 -1.73
C THR A 91 -4.30 -7.12 -0.70
N VAL A 92 -3.81 -7.49 0.48
CA VAL A 92 -4.63 -7.95 1.61
C VAL A 92 -5.48 -6.80 2.15
N THR A 93 -4.86 -5.66 2.41
CA THR A 93 -5.54 -4.48 2.99
C THR A 93 -6.63 -3.96 2.06
N SER A 94 -6.37 -3.86 0.74
CA SER A 94 -7.36 -3.39 -0.23
C SER A 94 -8.52 -4.37 -0.41
N ALA A 95 -8.22 -5.67 -0.48
CA ALA A 95 -9.26 -6.71 -0.57
C ALA A 95 -10.17 -6.68 0.67
N ALA A 96 -9.58 -6.62 1.87
CA ALA A 96 -10.33 -6.51 3.11
C ALA A 96 -11.16 -5.21 3.20
N ALA A 97 -10.59 -4.07 2.74
CA ALA A 97 -11.32 -2.81 2.71
C ALA A 97 -12.54 -2.87 1.79
N LEU A 98 -12.40 -3.39 0.58
CA LEU A 98 -13.50 -3.56 -0.37
C LEU A 98 -14.58 -4.52 0.16
N ASP A 99 -14.18 -5.61 0.79
CA ASP A 99 -15.11 -6.60 1.33
C ASP A 99 -15.86 -6.08 2.57
N LEU A 100 -15.15 -5.41 3.46
CA LEU A 100 -15.68 -4.97 4.75
C LEU A 100 -16.40 -3.63 4.68
N LEU A 101 -15.88 -2.65 3.94
CA LEU A 101 -16.48 -1.31 3.85
C LEU A 101 -17.42 -1.18 2.65
N GLY A 102 -17.15 -1.91 1.57
CA GLY A 102 -17.88 -1.84 0.31
C GLY A 102 -17.19 -0.92 -0.71
N ALA A 103 -17.34 -1.24 -2.01
CA ALA A 103 -16.70 -0.52 -3.11
C ALA A 103 -17.14 0.96 -3.22
N ASP A 104 -18.36 1.25 -2.79
CA ASP A 104 -18.96 2.60 -2.83
C ASP A 104 -18.70 3.43 -1.58
N TYR A 105 -17.96 2.89 -0.60
CA TYR A 105 -17.63 3.59 0.63
C TYR A 105 -16.94 4.92 0.33
N ARG A 106 -17.33 5.99 1.05
CA ARG A 106 -16.78 7.34 0.92
C ARG A 106 -16.44 7.92 2.28
N PHE A 107 -15.32 8.60 2.34
CA PHE A 107 -14.93 9.40 3.49
C PHE A 107 -15.62 10.78 3.43
N THR A 108 -15.88 11.37 4.60
CA THR A 108 -16.52 12.69 4.68
C THR A 108 -15.67 13.65 5.52
N THR A 109 -15.25 14.76 4.91
CA THR A 109 -14.60 15.87 5.62
C THR A 109 -15.62 16.98 5.82
N GLU A 110 -15.67 17.55 7.02
CA GLU A 110 -16.68 18.56 7.39
C GLU A 110 -16.03 19.84 7.93
N VAL A 111 -16.58 20.99 7.54
CA VAL A 111 -16.39 22.24 8.28
C VAL A 111 -17.60 22.44 9.16
N ARG A 112 -17.38 22.64 10.44
CA ARG A 112 -18.41 22.73 11.47
C ARG A 112 -18.17 23.97 12.34
N THR A 113 -19.12 24.35 13.20
CA THR A 113 -18.94 25.41 14.20
C THR A 113 -19.72 25.13 15.46
N SER A 114 -19.14 25.43 16.61
CA SER A 114 -19.84 25.54 17.89
C SER A 114 -20.23 27.01 18.22
N GLY A 115 -19.74 27.98 17.39
CA GLY A 115 -19.96 29.39 17.56
C GLY A 115 -21.35 29.87 17.13
N LYS A 116 -21.80 30.98 17.72
CA LYS A 116 -23.02 31.66 17.28
C LYS A 116 -22.70 32.61 16.13
N ARG A 117 -23.58 32.65 15.14
CA ARG A 117 -23.43 33.54 13.98
C ARG A 117 -24.20 34.83 14.17
N TYR A 118 -23.54 35.95 13.93
CA TYR A 118 -24.11 37.31 13.91
C TYR A 118 -23.71 38.00 12.59
N GLY A 119 -24.62 38.05 11.63
CA GLY A 119 -24.31 38.51 10.26
C GLY A 119 -23.21 37.63 9.61
N GLY A 120 -22.11 38.28 9.20
CA GLY A 120 -20.93 37.61 8.66
C GLY A 120 -19.92 37.08 9.70
N THR A 121 -20.20 37.28 11.01
CA THR A 121 -19.27 36.93 12.08
C THR A 121 -19.71 35.65 12.80
N VAL A 122 -18.81 34.67 12.89
CA VAL A 122 -18.91 33.53 13.81
C VAL A 122 -18.19 33.93 15.11
N VAL A 123 -18.94 34.02 16.20
CA VAL A 123 -18.39 34.24 17.55
C VAL A 123 -18.10 32.87 18.17
N GLY A 124 -16.86 32.44 18.05
CA GLY A 124 -16.38 31.12 18.42
C GLY A 124 -15.45 30.52 17.35
N ASP A 125 -15.31 29.20 17.35
CA ASP A 125 -14.38 28.47 16.51
C ASP A 125 -15.06 27.89 15.27
N LEU A 126 -14.31 27.73 14.18
CA LEU A 126 -14.59 26.76 13.11
C LEU A 126 -13.86 25.47 13.42
N VAL A 127 -14.51 24.36 13.12
CA VAL A 127 -13.92 23.01 13.23
C VAL A 127 -13.73 22.46 11.83
N LEU A 128 -12.50 22.12 11.46
CA LEU A 128 -12.21 21.26 10.31
C LEU A 128 -12.10 19.84 10.82
N ARG A 129 -13.14 19.04 10.58
CA ARG A 129 -13.23 17.65 11.05
C ARG A 129 -12.90 16.69 9.94
N GLY A 130 -11.81 15.94 10.11
CA GLY A 130 -11.39 14.90 9.20
C GLY A 130 -12.21 13.62 9.37
N GLY A 131 -12.60 13.04 8.24
CA GLY A 131 -13.27 11.75 8.18
C GLY A 131 -12.34 10.58 7.86
N GLY A 132 -11.02 10.78 7.90
CA GLY A 132 -10.03 9.78 7.52
C GLY A 132 -9.77 9.70 6.00
N ASP A 133 -10.19 10.70 5.22
CA ASP A 133 -10.03 10.73 3.76
C ASP A 133 -8.55 10.83 3.36
N PRO A 134 -7.93 9.76 2.82
CA PRO A 134 -6.53 9.78 2.42
C PRO A 134 -6.29 10.51 1.10
N THR A 135 -7.34 11.04 0.47
CA THR A 135 -7.28 11.71 -0.83
C THR A 135 -7.68 13.18 -0.76
N LEU A 136 -7.76 13.74 0.44
CA LEU A 136 -8.09 15.14 0.64
C LEU A 136 -6.94 16.01 0.14
N LEU A 137 -7.21 16.81 -0.91
CA LEU A 137 -6.24 17.71 -1.51
C LEU A 137 -6.32 19.11 -0.92
N ALA A 138 -5.24 19.88 -1.01
CA ALA A 138 -5.25 21.31 -0.70
C ALA A 138 -6.31 22.07 -1.51
N ALA A 139 -6.55 21.68 -2.76
CA ALA A 139 -7.63 22.23 -3.59
C ALA A 139 -9.03 21.93 -3.05
N ASP A 140 -9.24 20.77 -2.42
CA ASP A 140 -10.51 20.44 -1.76
C ASP A 140 -10.76 21.30 -0.51
N LEU A 141 -9.69 21.60 0.24
CA LEU A 141 -9.75 22.53 1.36
C LEU A 141 -10.04 23.96 0.89
N ASP A 142 -9.52 24.35 -0.27
CA ASP A 142 -9.83 25.64 -0.89
C ASP A 142 -11.31 25.73 -1.31
N ASP A 143 -11.88 24.69 -1.93
CA ASP A 143 -13.32 24.61 -2.22
C ASP A 143 -14.17 24.70 -0.94
N LEU A 144 -13.81 23.97 0.10
CA LEU A 144 -14.50 24.06 1.40
C LEU A 144 -14.46 25.48 1.98
N ALA A 145 -13.31 26.17 1.89
CA ALA A 145 -13.15 27.56 2.34
C ALA A 145 -13.99 28.52 1.50
N ALA A 146 -14.00 28.37 0.17
CA ALA A 146 -14.86 29.15 -0.73
C ALA A 146 -16.34 29.02 -0.37
N ARG A 147 -16.79 27.79 -0.06
CA ARG A 147 -18.19 27.52 0.34
C ARG A 147 -18.52 28.08 1.72
N VAL A 148 -17.57 28.12 2.65
CA VAL A 148 -17.72 28.84 3.94
C VAL A 148 -17.91 30.34 3.69
N ALA A 149 -17.07 30.96 2.84
CA ALA A 149 -17.18 32.35 2.46
C ALA A 149 -18.51 32.66 1.75
N ALA A 150 -18.91 31.81 0.80
CA ALA A 150 -20.18 31.91 0.06
C ALA A 150 -21.41 31.82 0.97
N SER A 151 -21.31 31.19 2.14
CA SER A 151 -22.35 31.21 3.15
C SER A 151 -22.53 32.60 3.83
N GLY A 152 -21.66 33.58 3.49
CA GLY A 152 -21.65 34.93 4.03
C GLY A 152 -20.86 35.08 5.33
N ILE A 153 -19.99 34.10 5.68
CA ILE A 153 -19.05 34.22 6.80
C ILE A 153 -17.85 35.03 6.32
N THR A 154 -17.46 36.07 7.06
CA THR A 154 -16.29 36.90 6.77
C THR A 154 -15.31 36.98 7.94
N THR A 155 -15.75 36.60 9.15
CA THR A 155 -14.91 36.65 10.35
C THR A 155 -15.23 35.50 11.29
N VAL A 156 -14.18 34.87 11.80
CA VAL A 156 -14.19 33.85 12.86
C VAL A 156 -13.39 34.42 14.04
N THR A 157 -14.04 34.72 15.16
CA THR A 157 -13.36 35.35 16.31
C THR A 157 -12.47 34.38 17.10
N GLY A 158 -12.69 33.09 16.91
CA GLY A 158 -11.94 32.00 17.51
C GLY A 158 -10.84 31.48 16.60
N ARG A 159 -10.68 30.16 16.60
CA ARG A 159 -9.67 29.39 15.88
C ARG A 159 -10.27 28.56 14.76
N VAL A 160 -9.42 28.02 13.89
CA VAL A 160 -9.68 26.76 13.21
C VAL A 160 -9.23 25.65 14.15
N LEU A 161 -10.17 24.83 14.60
CA LEU A 161 -9.91 23.61 15.34
C LEU A 161 -9.75 22.47 14.35
N ALA A 162 -8.54 21.90 14.28
CA ALA A 162 -8.21 20.79 13.39
C ALA A 162 -8.47 19.47 14.11
N ASP A 163 -9.57 18.78 13.74
CA ASP A 163 -10.05 17.58 14.42
C ASP A 163 -9.70 16.32 13.63
N GLY A 164 -8.64 15.64 14.05
CA GLY A 164 -8.20 14.33 13.55
C GLY A 164 -8.65 13.14 14.41
N SER A 165 -9.55 13.34 15.37
CA SER A 165 -9.91 12.34 16.39
C SER A 165 -10.72 11.13 15.87
N ARG A 166 -10.95 11.05 14.55
CA ARG A 166 -11.49 9.83 13.94
C ARG A 166 -10.58 8.63 14.18
N TYR A 167 -9.28 8.86 14.18
CA TYR A 167 -8.26 7.87 14.52
C TYR A 167 -7.63 8.17 15.87
N ASP A 168 -6.89 7.19 16.40
CA ASP A 168 -6.11 7.36 17.63
C ASP A 168 -4.94 8.34 17.44
N THR A 169 -4.24 8.62 18.53
CA THR A 169 -3.12 9.57 18.55
C THR A 169 -1.76 8.92 18.28
N THR A 170 -1.73 7.65 17.89
CA THR A 170 -0.49 6.98 17.48
C THR A 170 -0.23 7.31 16.01
N PRO A 171 0.79 8.12 15.68
CA PRO A 171 0.93 8.65 14.32
C PRO A 171 1.69 7.72 13.38
N LEU A 172 2.61 6.89 13.88
CA LEU A 172 3.48 6.00 13.10
C LEU A 172 3.15 4.54 13.35
N GLY A 173 3.22 3.72 12.30
CA GLY A 173 2.89 2.30 12.35
C GLY A 173 3.82 1.49 13.24
N PRO A 174 3.32 0.40 13.87
CA PRO A 174 4.14 -0.45 14.73
C PRO A 174 5.30 -1.08 13.97
N GLY A 175 6.53 -0.91 14.47
CA GLY A 175 7.72 -1.50 13.86
C GLY A 175 8.22 -0.82 12.60
N TRP A 176 7.76 0.39 12.32
CA TRP A 176 8.39 1.24 11.30
C TRP A 176 9.79 1.65 11.76
N ALA A 177 10.71 1.75 10.83
CA ALA A 177 12.06 2.17 11.17
C ALA A 177 12.05 3.66 11.56
N TRP A 178 12.76 3.98 12.63
CA TRP A 178 12.79 5.34 13.18
C TRP A 178 13.40 6.36 12.22
N ASP A 179 14.25 5.91 11.31
CA ASP A 179 14.91 6.70 10.29
C ASP A 179 14.05 6.91 9.02
N ASP A 180 12.95 6.18 8.89
CA ASP A 180 11.97 6.38 7.80
C ASP A 180 11.11 7.64 7.98
N GLU A 181 10.98 8.17 9.19
CA GLU A 181 10.02 9.21 9.55
C GLU A 181 10.04 10.47 8.67
N PRO A 182 11.19 11.02 8.22
CA PRO A 182 11.23 12.24 7.39
C PRO A 182 10.76 12.02 5.95
N TYR A 183 10.75 10.77 5.49
CA TYR A 183 10.51 10.44 4.09
C TYR A 183 9.03 10.36 3.73
N SER A 184 8.68 10.78 2.52
CA SER A 184 7.31 10.86 2.02
C SER A 184 6.54 9.54 2.04
N TYR A 185 7.22 8.39 2.07
CA TYR A 185 6.60 7.07 2.17
C TYR A 185 6.22 6.65 3.60
N SER A 186 6.60 7.45 4.61
CA SER A 186 6.32 7.20 6.04
C SER A 186 5.55 8.37 6.69
N PRO A 187 4.41 8.80 6.11
CA PRO A 187 3.65 9.91 6.68
C PRO A 187 3.04 9.53 8.03
N GLN A 188 2.87 10.50 8.90
CA GLN A 188 2.08 10.34 10.11
C GLN A 188 0.60 10.13 9.76
N ILE A 189 -0.09 9.22 10.45
CA ILE A 189 -1.47 8.84 10.14
C ILE A 189 -2.44 9.49 11.12
N SER A 190 -3.31 10.35 10.59
CA SER A 190 -4.33 11.06 11.34
C SER A 190 -5.71 10.99 10.68
N GLY A 191 -6.77 11.20 11.44
CA GLY A 191 -8.12 11.29 10.88
C GLY A 191 -8.36 12.53 10.01
N LEU A 192 -7.48 13.52 10.09
CA LEU A 192 -7.44 14.70 9.22
C LEU A 192 -6.04 14.81 8.61
N THR A 193 -5.96 14.75 7.30
CA THR A 193 -4.75 14.78 6.49
C THR A 193 -4.93 15.69 5.28
N VAL A 194 -3.86 16.05 4.59
CA VAL A 194 -3.92 16.77 3.32
C VAL A 194 -2.76 16.40 2.41
N ALA A 195 -3.04 16.21 1.13
CA ALA A 195 -2.03 16.06 0.08
C ALA A 195 -1.99 17.30 -0.83
N ASN A 196 -0.83 17.56 -1.41
CA ASN A 196 -0.62 18.71 -2.32
C ASN A 196 -0.33 18.28 -3.77
N ASP A 197 -0.47 17.01 -4.07
CA ASP A 197 -0.19 16.45 -5.38
C ASP A 197 -1.24 15.38 -5.77
N PRO A 198 -1.43 15.11 -7.08
CA PRO A 198 -2.43 14.16 -7.55
C PRO A 198 -2.07 12.69 -7.29
N GLU A 199 -0.90 12.38 -6.77
CA GLU A 199 -0.50 11.03 -6.33
C GLU A 199 -0.82 10.80 -4.85
N TYR A 200 -1.38 11.82 -4.18
CA TYR A 200 -1.80 11.78 -2.78
C TYR A 200 -0.65 11.45 -1.82
N LEU A 201 0.50 12.11 -2.00
CA LEU A 201 1.57 12.11 -1.00
C LEU A 201 1.12 12.93 0.21
N MET A 202 0.27 12.31 1.02
CA MET A 202 -0.37 12.98 2.14
C MET A 202 0.63 13.42 3.20
N ASP A 203 0.31 14.56 3.82
CA ASP A 203 1.06 15.13 4.94
C ASP A 203 2.54 15.34 4.62
N THR A 204 2.79 15.69 3.35
CA THR A 204 4.11 16.06 2.86
C THR A 204 4.14 17.50 2.34
N VAL A 205 5.33 18.05 2.33
CA VAL A 205 5.64 19.38 1.81
C VAL A 205 6.69 19.23 0.72
N ARG A 206 6.43 19.85 -0.43
CA ARG A 206 7.42 19.97 -1.47
C ARG A 206 8.39 21.11 -1.14
N VAL A 207 9.64 20.75 -0.95
CA VAL A 207 10.73 21.69 -0.72
C VAL A 207 11.46 21.91 -2.05
N THR A 208 11.56 23.15 -2.50
CA THR A 208 12.28 23.52 -3.72
C THR A 208 13.45 24.43 -3.38
N ILE A 209 14.66 24.04 -3.76
CA ILE A 209 15.91 24.79 -3.59
C ILE A 209 16.34 25.27 -4.97
N ALA A 210 16.25 26.59 -5.20
CA ALA A 210 16.63 27.21 -6.46
C ALA A 210 17.94 28.03 -6.29
N PRO A 211 18.84 28.00 -7.29
CA PRO A 211 20.08 28.78 -7.22
C PRO A 211 19.79 30.28 -7.26
N GLY A 212 20.59 31.06 -6.50
CA GLY A 212 20.69 32.50 -6.60
C GLY A 212 21.89 32.93 -7.47
N ALA A 213 22.47 34.11 -7.20
CA ALA A 213 23.76 34.49 -7.75
C ALA A 213 24.91 33.70 -7.08
N ALA A 214 25.98 33.41 -7.82
CA ALA A 214 27.13 32.68 -7.28
C ALA A 214 27.70 33.38 -6.03
N GLY A 215 27.89 32.63 -4.96
CA GLY A 215 28.33 33.12 -3.64
C GLY A 215 27.19 33.50 -2.69
N GLU A 216 25.94 33.60 -3.16
CA GLU A 216 24.79 33.93 -2.33
C GLU A 216 24.10 32.67 -1.80
N ALA A 217 23.16 32.86 -0.85
CA ALA A 217 22.29 31.78 -0.40
C ALA A 217 21.30 31.38 -1.52
N ALA A 218 21.07 30.09 -1.66
CA ALA A 218 20.00 29.57 -2.51
C ALA A 218 18.62 29.95 -1.94
N LYS A 219 17.64 30.08 -2.84
CA LYS A 219 16.25 30.36 -2.45
C LYS A 219 15.55 29.04 -2.14
N VAL A 220 15.00 28.92 -0.93
CA VAL A 220 14.19 27.77 -0.53
C VAL A 220 12.72 28.19 -0.49
N THR A 221 11.84 27.39 -1.09
CA THR A 221 10.39 27.59 -1.08
C THR A 221 9.67 26.32 -0.72
N LEU A 222 8.54 26.46 -0.03
CA LEU A 222 7.65 25.38 0.37
C LEU A 222 6.36 25.43 -0.45
N ASP A 223 5.81 24.28 -0.73
CA ASP A 223 4.51 24.14 -1.34
C ASP A 223 3.74 23.00 -0.65
N PRO A 224 2.63 23.32 0.06
CA PRO A 224 2.05 24.65 0.25
C PRO A 224 2.88 25.56 1.18
N ALA A 225 2.74 26.87 0.98
CA ALA A 225 3.48 27.86 1.74
C ALA A 225 3.06 27.94 3.22
N GLU A 226 1.86 27.47 3.55
CA GLU A 226 1.31 27.38 4.89
C GLU A 226 1.91 26.25 5.74
N ALA A 227 2.79 25.42 5.15
CA ALA A 227 3.43 24.33 5.85
C ALA A 227 4.16 24.83 7.12
N PRO A 228 4.02 24.12 8.26
CA PRO A 228 4.54 24.57 9.55
C PRO A 228 6.05 24.39 9.70
N MET A 229 6.83 24.54 8.63
CA MET A 229 8.26 24.28 8.63
C MET A 229 9.07 25.49 9.10
N THR A 230 10.09 25.24 9.91
CA THR A 230 11.16 26.15 10.25
C THR A 230 12.46 25.73 9.55
N PHE A 231 13.44 26.62 9.49
CA PHE A 231 14.70 26.34 8.77
C PHE A 231 15.90 26.54 9.69
N SER A 232 16.89 25.66 9.57
CA SER A 232 18.24 25.85 10.10
C SER A 232 19.28 25.56 9.00
N GLY A 233 20.52 26.02 9.19
CA GLY A 233 21.55 25.89 8.16
C GLY A 233 21.29 26.75 6.92
N LYS A 234 21.93 26.44 5.81
CA LYS A 234 21.75 27.11 4.53
C LYS A 234 22.30 26.28 3.37
N VAL A 235 21.74 26.46 2.19
CA VAL A 235 22.32 26.04 0.92
C VAL A 235 22.98 27.26 0.27
N THR A 236 24.21 27.13 -0.22
CA THR A 236 24.92 28.20 -0.95
C THR A 236 24.80 27.98 -2.46
N THR A 237 24.81 29.08 -3.22
CA THR A 237 24.93 29.00 -4.68
C THR A 237 26.37 28.97 -5.08
N GLY A 238 26.83 27.86 -5.65
CA GLY A 238 28.19 27.68 -6.19
C GLY A 238 28.36 28.35 -7.54
N ALA A 239 29.60 28.31 -8.09
CA ALA A 239 29.86 28.78 -9.44
C ALA A 239 29.07 28.00 -10.49
N ALA A 240 28.81 28.60 -11.66
CA ALA A 240 28.20 27.90 -12.78
C ALA A 240 29.04 26.67 -13.18
N GLY A 241 28.38 25.52 -13.36
CA GLY A 241 29.03 24.25 -13.67
C GLY A 241 29.68 23.54 -12.47
N SER A 242 29.61 24.07 -11.25
CA SER A 242 29.95 23.31 -10.04
C SER A 242 28.98 22.17 -9.79
N GLY A 243 29.40 21.17 -9.01
CA GLY A 243 28.48 20.11 -8.58
C GLY A 243 27.32 20.63 -7.68
N THR A 244 26.21 19.94 -7.66
CA THR A 244 25.09 20.20 -6.77
C THR A 244 25.07 19.15 -5.65
N THR A 245 25.11 19.62 -4.40
CA THR A 245 25.02 18.82 -3.17
C THR A 245 23.94 19.39 -2.23
N ALA A 246 23.03 20.22 -2.79
CA ALA A 246 21.97 20.85 -2.03
C ALA A 246 21.00 19.81 -1.46
N ASP A 247 20.74 19.92 -0.18
CA ASP A 247 19.86 19.03 0.56
C ASP A 247 19.00 19.77 1.58
N ALA A 248 17.82 19.22 1.88
CA ALA A 248 16.89 19.70 2.89
C ALA A 248 16.30 18.49 3.64
N GLU A 249 16.91 18.13 4.74
CA GLU A 249 16.47 17.01 5.58
C GLU A 249 15.55 17.52 6.70
N ARG A 250 14.39 16.86 6.90
CA ARG A 250 13.54 17.16 8.06
C ARG A 250 14.11 16.49 9.31
N ARG A 251 14.25 17.27 10.39
CA ARG A 251 14.63 16.72 11.70
C ARG A 251 13.48 15.88 12.26
N ARG A 252 13.81 14.68 12.73
CA ARG A 252 12.84 13.74 13.30
C ARG A 252 12.17 14.32 14.55
N GLY A 253 10.85 14.13 14.64
CA GLY A 253 10.03 14.65 15.74
C GLY A 253 9.83 16.16 15.71
N GLU A 254 10.25 16.84 14.64
CA GLU A 254 10.17 18.30 14.52
C GLU A 254 9.79 18.74 13.10
N ASN A 255 9.16 19.89 12.97
CA ASN A 255 8.95 20.57 11.69
C ASN A 255 10.11 21.52 11.37
N GLU A 256 11.36 21.04 11.48
CA GLU A 256 12.55 21.79 11.15
C GLU A 256 13.27 21.16 9.95
N LEU A 257 13.52 21.96 8.91
CA LEU A 257 14.33 21.59 7.76
C LEU A 257 15.78 22.04 7.96
N VAL A 258 16.69 21.09 8.01
CA VAL A 258 18.12 21.32 8.06
C VAL A 258 18.63 21.45 6.64
N LEU A 259 19.03 22.65 6.26
CA LEU A 259 19.51 22.97 4.92
C LEU A 259 21.03 22.82 4.86
N SER A 260 21.55 22.13 3.85
CA SER A 260 22.99 21.91 3.69
C SER A 260 23.44 21.88 2.22
N GLY A 261 24.75 21.97 2.00
CA GLY A 261 25.37 21.79 0.69
C GLY A 261 25.35 23.04 -0.20
N SER A 262 25.42 22.81 -1.52
CA SER A 262 25.48 23.85 -2.53
C SER A 262 24.72 23.45 -3.80
N ILE A 263 24.24 24.47 -4.54
CA ILE A 263 23.60 24.30 -5.85
C ILE A 263 24.31 25.19 -6.88
N ALA A 264 24.62 24.65 -8.05
CA ALA A 264 25.33 25.41 -9.07
C ALA A 264 24.49 26.58 -9.60
N ALA A 265 25.11 27.76 -9.80
CA ALA A 265 24.43 28.89 -10.42
C ALA A 265 23.94 28.53 -11.83
N GLY A 266 22.66 28.85 -12.12
CA GLY A 266 22.01 28.56 -13.39
C GLY A 266 21.59 27.10 -13.59
N SER A 267 21.79 26.20 -12.61
CA SER A 267 21.23 24.83 -12.67
C SER A 267 19.72 24.82 -12.43
N ALA A 268 19.07 23.71 -12.79
CA ALA A 268 17.68 23.46 -12.41
C ALA A 268 17.55 23.41 -10.88
N PRO A 269 16.40 23.83 -10.32
CA PRO A 269 16.11 23.65 -8.89
C PRO A 269 16.14 22.19 -8.47
N VAL A 270 16.57 21.92 -7.24
CA VAL A 270 16.42 20.63 -6.57
C VAL A 270 15.08 20.62 -5.84
N THR A 271 14.36 19.52 -5.95
CA THR A 271 13.06 19.36 -5.29
C THR A 271 13.03 18.04 -4.50
N SER A 272 12.55 18.12 -3.26
CA SER A 272 12.34 16.96 -2.40
C SER A 272 10.96 17.03 -1.73
N TRP A 273 10.49 15.89 -1.22
CA TRP A 273 9.25 15.78 -0.45
C TRP A 273 9.61 15.30 0.95
N VAL A 274 9.14 16.02 1.96
CA VAL A 274 9.34 15.68 3.36
C VAL A 274 7.99 15.60 4.08
N THR A 275 7.88 14.71 5.06
CA THR A 275 6.69 14.60 5.91
C THR A 275 6.58 15.78 6.88
N VAL A 276 5.42 15.93 7.53
CA VAL A 276 5.18 16.93 8.58
C VAL A 276 4.88 16.24 9.91
N GLU A 277 5.22 16.94 11.00
CA GLU A 277 4.68 16.65 12.33
C GLU A 277 3.27 17.28 12.46
N ASP A 278 2.36 16.55 13.12
CA ASP A 278 0.98 16.94 13.37
C ASP A 278 0.20 17.24 12.06
N PRO A 279 -0.15 16.22 11.28
CA PRO A 279 -0.92 16.33 10.05
C PRO A 279 -2.21 17.14 10.19
N SER A 280 -2.91 17.01 11.32
CA SER A 280 -4.16 17.71 11.55
C SER A 280 -3.95 19.22 11.62
N VAL A 281 -2.93 19.68 12.34
CA VAL A 281 -2.58 21.10 12.41
C VAL A 281 -2.11 21.62 11.05
N TYR A 282 -1.34 20.82 10.32
CA TYR A 282 -0.93 21.15 8.96
C TYR A 282 -2.13 21.35 8.03
N ALA A 283 -3.06 20.40 7.96
CA ALA A 283 -4.30 20.53 7.19
C ALA A 283 -5.12 21.76 7.62
N GLY A 284 -5.20 22.01 8.94
CA GLY A 284 -5.86 23.19 9.49
C GLY A 284 -5.21 24.50 9.05
N LYS A 285 -3.87 24.57 8.94
CA LYS A 285 -3.14 25.76 8.44
C LYS A 285 -3.39 25.98 6.95
N VAL A 286 -3.35 24.92 6.13
CA VAL A 286 -3.70 25.00 4.71
C VAL A 286 -5.13 25.52 4.54
N PHE A 287 -6.08 25.02 5.34
CA PHE A 287 -7.46 25.49 5.33
C PHE A 287 -7.60 26.94 5.79
N ALA A 288 -6.90 27.36 6.84
CA ALA A 288 -6.93 28.75 7.30
C ALA A 288 -6.35 29.72 6.25
N GLY A 289 -5.29 29.32 5.54
CA GLY A 289 -4.77 30.06 4.40
C GLY A 289 -5.79 30.18 3.26
N ALA A 290 -6.51 29.09 2.98
CA ALA A 290 -7.60 29.08 2.01
C ALA A 290 -8.74 30.03 2.43
N LEU A 291 -9.17 29.99 3.69
CA LEU A 291 -10.18 30.94 4.23
C LEU A 291 -9.75 32.39 4.01
N ALA A 292 -8.48 32.70 4.29
CA ALA A 292 -7.96 34.08 4.08
C ALA A 292 -7.99 34.49 2.60
N ARG A 293 -7.65 33.59 1.66
CA ARG A 293 -7.75 33.84 0.20
C ARG A 293 -9.19 34.12 -0.23
N HIS A 294 -10.17 33.52 0.42
CA HIS A 294 -11.60 33.75 0.19
C HIS A 294 -12.22 34.86 1.06
N GLY A 295 -11.39 35.70 1.73
CA GLY A 295 -11.85 36.85 2.49
C GLY A 295 -12.45 36.54 3.86
N VAL A 296 -12.18 35.36 4.41
CA VAL A 296 -12.59 34.96 5.77
C VAL A 296 -11.41 35.08 6.73
N SER A 297 -11.51 36.02 7.69
CA SER A 297 -10.48 36.23 8.71
C SER A 297 -10.68 35.32 9.91
N VAL A 298 -9.61 34.60 10.31
CA VAL A 298 -9.56 33.78 11.54
C VAL A 298 -8.64 34.44 12.56
N VAL A 299 -9.21 34.89 13.69
CA VAL A 299 -8.50 35.82 14.62
C VAL A 299 -7.43 35.08 15.45
N ARG A 300 -7.66 33.83 15.85
CA ARG A 300 -6.81 33.11 16.82
C ARG A 300 -5.97 32.00 16.23
N GLY A 301 -5.89 31.89 14.89
CA GLY A 301 -5.09 30.89 14.19
C GLY A 301 -5.65 29.47 14.27
N VAL A 302 -4.76 28.47 14.28
CA VAL A 302 -5.10 27.04 14.18
C VAL A 302 -4.65 26.30 15.44
N GLN A 303 -5.43 25.30 15.86
CA GLN A 303 -5.10 24.40 16.98
C GLN A 303 -5.63 23.00 16.73
N ALA A 304 -4.87 21.97 17.12
CA ALA A 304 -5.36 20.59 17.18
C ALA A 304 -6.54 20.48 18.16
N ALA A 305 -7.52 19.67 17.82
CA ALA A 305 -8.69 19.43 18.65
C ALA A 305 -9.21 18.00 18.47
N GLY A 306 -10.10 17.59 19.39
CA GLY A 306 -10.89 16.38 19.33
C GLY A 306 -12.16 16.55 20.15
N GLY A 307 -13.11 15.60 20.02
CA GLY A 307 -14.36 15.68 20.76
C GLY A 307 -15.28 16.81 20.29
N THR A 308 -15.30 17.06 18.98
CA THR A 308 -16.06 18.18 18.37
C THR A 308 -17.47 17.81 17.91
N GLU A 309 -18.01 16.72 18.43
CA GLU A 309 -19.31 16.13 18.04
C GLU A 309 -20.47 17.11 18.20
N ASP A 310 -20.46 17.96 19.23
CA ASP A 310 -21.52 18.92 19.54
C ASP A 310 -21.55 20.14 18.59
N SER A 311 -20.56 20.25 17.69
CA SER A 311 -20.53 21.33 16.69
C SER A 311 -21.54 21.08 15.56
N GLN A 312 -22.02 22.17 14.92
CA GLN A 312 -23.00 22.09 13.83
C GLN A 312 -22.31 22.10 12.46
N PRO A 313 -22.71 21.24 11.51
CA PRO A 313 -22.13 21.24 10.17
C PRO A 313 -22.49 22.52 9.41
N LEU A 314 -21.51 23.07 8.69
CA LEU A 314 -21.67 24.19 7.77
C LEU A 314 -21.57 23.74 6.33
N VAL A 315 -20.49 23.07 5.98
CA VAL A 315 -20.22 22.52 4.66
C VAL A 315 -19.50 21.17 4.81
N SER A 316 -19.67 20.30 3.83
CA SER A 316 -19.00 18.99 3.82
C SER A 316 -18.55 18.60 2.41
N ARG A 317 -17.57 17.70 2.33
CA ARG A 317 -17.07 17.07 1.11
C ARG A 317 -17.06 15.56 1.32
N GLN A 318 -17.35 14.82 0.27
CA GLN A 318 -17.14 13.38 0.21
C GLN A 318 -15.98 13.06 -0.73
N SER A 319 -15.20 12.03 -0.38
CA SER A 319 -14.18 11.47 -1.26
C SER A 319 -14.80 10.81 -2.50
N GLN A 320 -13.96 10.42 -3.46
CA GLN A 320 -14.33 9.40 -4.45
C GLN A 320 -14.68 8.08 -3.75
N PRO A 321 -15.41 7.14 -4.41
CA PRO A 321 -15.70 5.82 -3.82
C PRO A 321 -14.41 5.01 -3.63
N LEU A 322 -14.43 4.11 -2.64
CA LEU A 322 -13.28 3.28 -2.27
C LEU A 322 -12.68 2.53 -3.47
N ALA A 323 -13.51 2.03 -4.38
CA ALA A 323 -13.06 1.38 -5.61
C ALA A 323 -12.12 2.25 -6.47
N GLN A 324 -12.25 3.58 -6.40
CA GLN A 324 -11.34 4.51 -7.08
C GLN A 324 -10.13 4.87 -6.21
N LEU A 325 -10.30 4.91 -4.88
CA LEU A 325 -9.21 5.24 -3.96
C LEU A 325 -8.12 4.16 -3.93
N ILE A 326 -8.48 2.89 -4.12
CA ILE A 326 -7.49 1.80 -4.17
C ILE A 326 -6.59 1.86 -5.42
N VAL A 327 -6.97 2.60 -6.47
CA VAL A 327 -6.15 2.71 -7.69
C VAL A 327 -4.79 3.36 -7.40
N PRO A 328 -4.68 4.61 -6.92
CA PRO A 328 -3.39 5.17 -6.55
C PRO A 328 -2.71 4.37 -5.44
N MET A 329 -3.44 3.83 -4.46
CA MET A 329 -2.85 2.99 -3.41
C MET A 329 -2.06 1.80 -3.98
N LEU A 330 -2.62 1.08 -4.95
CA LEU A 330 -1.98 -0.10 -5.53
C LEU A 330 -1.00 0.25 -6.65
N LYS A 331 -1.37 1.17 -7.58
CA LYS A 331 -0.54 1.55 -8.74
C LYS A 331 0.81 2.14 -8.33
N ILE A 332 0.80 3.10 -7.42
CA ILE A 332 2.01 3.76 -6.94
C ILE A 332 2.44 3.30 -5.54
N SER A 333 1.75 2.29 -4.99
CA SER A 333 2.10 1.66 -3.72
C SER A 333 2.03 2.59 -2.50
N ASN A 334 1.10 3.55 -2.47
CA ASN A 334 0.98 4.57 -1.43
C ASN A 334 0.74 3.96 -0.03
N ASN A 335 1.70 4.15 0.88
CA ASN A 335 1.65 3.58 2.24
C ASN A 335 0.59 4.27 3.10
N GLY A 336 0.55 5.59 3.10
CA GLY A 336 -0.40 6.34 3.90
C GLY A 336 -1.86 5.95 3.62
N MET A 337 -2.22 5.75 2.34
CA MET A 337 -3.56 5.29 1.99
C MET A 337 -3.89 3.91 2.57
N ALA A 338 -2.94 2.99 2.56
CA ALA A 338 -3.13 1.65 3.13
C ALA A 338 -3.33 1.70 4.65
N GLU A 339 -2.61 2.59 5.33
CA GLU A 339 -2.75 2.76 6.78
C GLU A 339 -4.06 3.44 7.17
N HIS A 340 -4.49 4.45 6.39
CA HIS A 340 -5.81 5.06 6.58
C HIS A 340 -6.91 4.01 6.43
N LEU A 341 -6.85 3.16 5.39
CA LEU A 341 -7.84 2.08 5.21
C LEU A 341 -7.80 1.09 6.38
N THR A 342 -6.63 0.76 6.90
CA THR A 342 -6.51 -0.14 8.06
C THR A 342 -7.18 0.45 9.30
N LYS A 343 -6.87 1.70 9.64
CA LYS A 343 -7.51 2.39 10.77
C LYS A 343 -9.00 2.59 10.53
N GLU A 344 -9.42 2.87 9.30
CA GLU A 344 -10.83 3.04 8.94
C GLU A 344 -11.63 1.74 9.08
N ILE A 345 -11.09 0.62 8.62
CA ILE A 345 -11.69 -0.71 8.87
C ILE A 345 -11.88 -0.92 10.38
N GLY A 346 -10.86 -0.58 11.18
CA GLY A 346 -10.94 -0.63 12.64
C GLY A 346 -12.06 0.25 13.19
N LYS A 347 -12.16 1.50 12.71
CA LYS A 347 -13.19 2.45 13.14
C LYS A 347 -14.60 1.98 12.82
N VAL A 348 -14.83 1.53 11.58
CA VAL A 348 -16.18 1.19 11.09
C VAL A 348 -16.64 -0.19 11.60
N LYS A 349 -15.74 -1.17 11.64
CA LYS A 349 -16.09 -2.56 11.99
C LYS A 349 -15.77 -2.94 13.42
N GLY A 350 -14.79 -2.27 14.04
CA GLY A 350 -14.33 -2.55 15.40
C GLY A 350 -14.60 -1.42 16.41
N GLY A 351 -15.13 -0.28 15.96
CA GLY A 351 -15.45 0.88 16.81
C GLY A 351 -14.26 1.78 17.14
N ARG A 352 -13.04 1.39 16.83
CA ARG A 352 -11.80 2.13 17.13
C ARG A 352 -10.94 2.29 15.89
N GLY A 353 -10.51 3.52 15.61
CA GLY A 353 -9.62 3.86 14.50
C GLY A 353 -8.14 3.71 14.88
N ASP A 354 -7.72 2.51 15.21
CA ASP A 354 -6.33 2.18 15.55
C ASP A 354 -5.84 0.95 14.76
N TRP A 355 -4.51 0.73 14.68
CA TRP A 355 -3.93 -0.39 13.95
C TRP A 355 -4.36 -1.74 14.50
N ALA A 356 -4.33 -1.91 15.81
CA ALA A 356 -4.64 -3.20 16.44
C ALA A 356 -6.06 -3.66 16.10
N THR A 357 -7.03 -2.73 16.18
CA THR A 357 -8.43 -2.99 15.83
C THR A 357 -8.58 -3.23 14.33
N GLY A 358 -7.95 -2.41 13.48
CA GLY A 358 -8.01 -2.56 12.03
C GLY A 358 -7.43 -3.89 11.55
N VAL A 359 -6.23 -4.20 11.99
CA VAL A 359 -5.56 -5.48 11.68
C VAL A 359 -6.38 -6.67 12.17
N ALA A 360 -7.00 -6.59 13.36
CA ALA A 360 -7.87 -7.66 13.84
C ALA A 360 -9.07 -7.92 12.90
N GLN A 361 -9.66 -6.86 12.32
CA GLN A 361 -10.74 -7.00 11.32
C GLN A 361 -10.23 -7.60 10.01
N VAL A 362 -9.04 -7.18 9.53
CA VAL A 362 -8.41 -7.75 8.34
C VAL A 362 -8.11 -9.24 8.54
N GLN A 363 -7.57 -9.63 9.69
CA GLN A 363 -7.34 -11.04 10.02
C GLN A 363 -8.66 -11.82 10.15
N GLY A 364 -9.71 -11.18 10.66
CA GLY A 364 -11.08 -11.72 10.67
C GLY A 364 -11.59 -12.03 9.27
N PHE A 365 -11.40 -11.11 8.31
CA PHE A 365 -11.72 -11.30 6.89
C PHE A 365 -10.97 -12.50 6.31
N LEU A 366 -9.65 -12.58 6.50
CA LEU A 366 -8.85 -13.72 6.01
C LEU A 366 -9.35 -15.04 6.60
N LYS A 367 -9.62 -15.08 7.90
CA LYS A 367 -10.13 -16.28 8.58
C LYS A 367 -11.49 -16.71 8.06
N ALA A 368 -12.41 -15.77 7.88
CA ALA A 368 -13.76 -16.05 7.38
C ALA A 368 -13.75 -16.63 5.95
N ASN A 369 -12.70 -16.35 5.20
CA ASN A 369 -12.50 -16.85 3.83
C ASN A 369 -11.52 -18.04 3.74
N GLY A 370 -11.25 -18.74 4.84
CA GLY A 370 -10.40 -19.94 4.85
C GLY A 370 -8.90 -19.69 4.87
N LEU A 371 -8.45 -18.41 4.89
CA LEU A 371 -7.05 -18.00 4.85
C LEU A 371 -6.46 -17.71 6.26
N GLY A 372 -7.12 -18.19 7.32
CA GLY A 372 -6.69 -17.92 8.70
C GLY A 372 -5.43 -18.63 9.17
N THR A 373 -5.05 -19.74 8.52
CA THR A 373 -3.89 -20.57 8.88
C THR A 373 -3.00 -20.82 7.67
N PRO A 374 -1.68 -21.05 7.85
CA PRO A 374 -0.94 -20.87 9.11
C PRO A 374 -0.95 -19.42 9.60
N ALA A 375 -0.71 -19.25 10.89
CA ALA A 375 -0.68 -17.92 11.48
C ALA A 375 0.49 -17.12 10.92
N GLY A 376 0.17 -16.05 10.17
CA GLY A 376 1.12 -14.98 9.90
C GLY A 376 1.07 -13.93 11.01
N ARG A 377 1.83 -12.87 10.87
CA ARG A 377 1.73 -11.68 11.70
C ARG A 377 1.54 -10.48 10.80
N GLN A 378 0.55 -9.68 11.11
CA GLN A 378 0.31 -8.39 10.48
C GLN A 378 0.20 -7.35 11.60
N VAL A 379 0.87 -6.23 11.46
CA VAL A 379 0.86 -5.13 12.44
C VAL A 379 0.50 -3.79 11.82
N ASP A 380 0.61 -3.67 10.48
CA ASP A 380 0.22 -2.47 9.73
C ASP A 380 -0.61 -2.84 8.48
N GLY A 381 -0.90 -1.87 7.63
CA GLY A 381 -1.68 -2.08 6.41
C GLY A 381 -0.87 -2.01 5.14
N SER A 382 0.27 -1.35 5.16
CA SER A 382 1.10 -1.07 3.98
C SER A 382 2.17 -2.12 3.73
N GLY A 383 2.59 -2.82 4.79
CA GLY A 383 3.75 -3.70 4.79
C GLY A 383 5.07 -2.95 4.95
N LEU A 384 5.05 -1.70 5.43
CA LEU A 384 6.27 -0.97 5.77
C LEU A 384 6.95 -1.57 7.01
N SER A 385 6.16 -2.18 7.89
CA SER A 385 6.67 -2.84 9.07
C SER A 385 7.43 -4.12 8.74
N ARG A 386 8.66 -4.23 9.24
CA ARG A 386 9.42 -5.49 9.18
C ARG A 386 8.86 -6.60 10.10
N TYR A 387 7.85 -6.28 10.91
CA TYR A 387 7.18 -7.26 11.75
C TYR A 387 6.08 -8.03 11.02
N ASP A 388 5.69 -7.58 9.82
CA ASP A 388 4.71 -8.31 9.02
C ASP A 388 5.31 -9.58 8.43
N LEU A 389 4.61 -10.68 8.60
CA LEU A 389 4.99 -11.99 8.09
C LEU A 389 3.79 -12.69 7.47
N ILE A 390 3.92 -13.09 6.22
CA ILE A 390 2.89 -13.82 5.47
C ILE A 390 3.51 -14.95 4.66
N THR A 391 2.72 -15.96 4.30
CA THR A 391 3.20 -17.04 3.45
C THR A 391 2.83 -16.81 1.98
N PRO A 392 3.66 -17.28 1.01
CA PRO A 392 3.28 -17.30 -0.40
C PRO A 392 1.92 -17.95 -0.66
N ALA A 393 1.65 -19.07 0.01
CA ALA A 393 0.36 -19.77 -0.10
C ALA A 393 -0.83 -18.91 0.31
N LYS A 394 -0.70 -18.13 1.38
CA LYS A 394 -1.76 -17.21 1.81
C LYS A 394 -1.98 -16.08 0.82
N MET A 395 -0.90 -15.54 0.24
CA MET A 395 -0.98 -14.52 -0.80
C MET A 395 -1.63 -15.06 -2.07
N ALA A 396 -1.20 -16.24 -2.54
CA ALA A 396 -1.78 -16.89 -3.71
C ALA A 396 -3.27 -17.24 -3.47
N GLY A 397 -3.60 -17.77 -2.30
CA GLY A 397 -4.98 -18.08 -1.92
C GLY A 397 -5.88 -16.84 -1.84
N LEU A 398 -5.35 -15.68 -1.42
CA LEU A 398 -6.11 -14.42 -1.47
C LEU A 398 -6.40 -13.99 -2.91
N LEU A 399 -5.41 -14.07 -3.79
CA LEU A 399 -5.55 -13.73 -5.20
C LEU A 399 -6.56 -14.67 -5.90
N GLU A 400 -6.52 -15.95 -5.59
CA GLU A 400 -7.47 -16.93 -6.09
C GLU A 400 -8.89 -16.61 -5.60
N LEU A 401 -9.09 -16.46 -4.28
CA LEU A 401 -10.35 -16.10 -3.66
C LEU A 401 -10.96 -14.80 -4.22
N ALA A 402 -10.11 -13.80 -4.50
CA ALA A 402 -10.57 -12.49 -4.94
C ALA A 402 -11.40 -12.56 -6.24
N GLN A 403 -11.15 -13.53 -7.12
CA GLN A 403 -11.83 -13.68 -8.40
C GLN A 403 -13.34 -13.90 -8.27
N ASP A 404 -13.78 -14.49 -7.16
CA ASP A 404 -15.19 -14.77 -6.88
C ASP A 404 -15.92 -13.60 -6.20
N LYS A 405 -15.20 -12.51 -5.92
CA LYS A 405 -15.76 -11.36 -5.21
C LYS A 405 -16.36 -10.33 -6.16
N PRO A 406 -17.50 -9.71 -5.78
CA PRO A 406 -18.18 -8.73 -6.64
C PRO A 406 -17.32 -7.49 -6.94
N TRP A 407 -16.33 -7.19 -6.11
CA TRP A 407 -15.40 -6.08 -6.27
C TRP A 407 -14.14 -6.45 -7.08
N PHE A 408 -14.00 -7.70 -7.53
CA PHE A 408 -12.77 -8.19 -8.20
C PHE A 408 -12.35 -7.34 -9.38
N GLY A 409 -13.28 -6.97 -10.28
CA GLY A 409 -12.95 -6.20 -11.48
C GLY A 409 -12.22 -4.90 -11.13
N ALA A 410 -12.77 -4.10 -10.23
CA ALA A 410 -12.17 -2.84 -9.80
C ALA A 410 -10.80 -3.06 -9.10
N TRP A 411 -10.68 -4.11 -8.31
CA TRP A 411 -9.44 -4.44 -7.61
C TRP A 411 -8.36 -4.96 -8.55
N TYR A 412 -8.72 -5.81 -9.52
CA TYR A 412 -7.81 -6.31 -10.55
C TYR A 412 -7.26 -5.17 -11.42
N ASP A 413 -8.11 -4.24 -11.85
CA ASP A 413 -7.73 -3.09 -12.64
C ASP A 413 -6.84 -2.11 -11.86
N ALA A 414 -6.96 -2.09 -10.53
CA ALA A 414 -6.11 -1.29 -9.66
C ALA A 414 -4.69 -1.87 -9.49
N LEU A 415 -4.42 -3.13 -9.82
CA LEU A 415 -3.08 -3.68 -9.79
C LEU A 415 -2.19 -3.06 -10.87
N PRO A 416 -0.90 -2.78 -10.60
CA PRO A 416 0.07 -2.37 -11.62
C PRO A 416 0.14 -3.33 -12.80
N VAL A 417 0.24 -2.77 -14.02
CA VAL A 417 0.30 -3.55 -15.27
C VAL A 417 1.72 -3.49 -15.84
N ALA A 418 2.33 -4.65 -16.05
CA ALA A 418 3.69 -4.75 -16.55
C ALA A 418 3.89 -4.00 -17.88
N GLY A 419 4.99 -3.25 -17.98
CA GLY A 419 5.43 -2.57 -19.20
C GLY A 419 4.57 -1.40 -19.68
N ASN A 420 3.40 -1.14 -19.07
CA ASN A 420 2.53 -0.05 -19.50
C ASN A 420 3.08 1.31 -19.02
N PRO A 421 3.39 2.25 -19.93
CA PRO A 421 4.06 3.50 -19.55
C PRO A 421 3.16 4.52 -18.85
N ALA A 422 1.83 4.35 -18.89
CA ALA A 422 0.91 5.27 -18.24
C ALA A 422 0.98 5.10 -16.71
N ARG A 423 1.29 6.18 -15.98
CA ARG A 423 1.59 6.17 -14.54
C ARG A 423 0.51 5.47 -13.70
N MET A 424 -0.77 5.78 -13.93
CA MET A 424 -1.90 5.17 -13.21
C MET A 424 -2.41 3.87 -13.85
N VAL A 425 -1.66 3.28 -14.80
CA VAL A 425 -1.89 1.94 -15.36
C VAL A 425 -0.72 1.02 -14.99
N GLY A 426 0.48 1.35 -15.45
CA GLY A 426 1.67 0.55 -15.18
C GLY A 426 2.16 0.66 -13.73
N GLY A 427 2.00 1.83 -13.12
CA GLY A 427 2.41 2.06 -11.73
C GLY A 427 3.86 1.65 -11.50
N THR A 428 4.11 0.87 -10.44
CA THR A 428 5.44 0.33 -10.09
C THR A 428 6.00 -0.68 -11.11
N LEU A 429 5.19 -1.14 -12.07
CA LEU A 429 5.62 -2.04 -13.14
C LEU A 429 5.76 -1.34 -14.50
N ALA A 430 5.59 -0.02 -14.58
CA ALA A 430 5.58 0.72 -15.83
C ALA A 430 6.85 0.54 -16.67
N ALA A 431 8.01 0.42 -16.03
CA ALA A 431 9.30 0.21 -16.72
C ALA A 431 9.73 -1.26 -16.79
N ARG A 432 9.01 -2.18 -16.12
CA ARG A 432 9.39 -3.58 -15.96
C ARG A 432 8.75 -4.45 -17.06
N MET A 433 9.47 -5.50 -17.48
CA MET A 433 8.98 -6.54 -18.41
C MET A 433 8.54 -6.03 -19.80
N ARG A 434 9.00 -4.85 -20.24
CA ARG A 434 8.71 -4.28 -21.56
C ARG A 434 9.26 -5.17 -22.69
N GLY A 435 8.51 -5.27 -23.80
CA GLY A 435 8.91 -6.06 -24.97
C GLY A 435 8.86 -7.57 -24.72
N THR A 436 8.17 -8.03 -23.67
CA THR A 436 8.00 -9.45 -23.35
C THR A 436 6.54 -9.88 -23.37
N ALA A 437 6.26 -11.18 -23.25
CA ALA A 437 4.90 -11.71 -23.13
C ALA A 437 4.14 -11.19 -21.90
N ALA A 438 4.83 -10.64 -20.91
CA ALA A 438 4.24 -10.06 -19.72
C ALA A 438 3.72 -8.63 -19.93
N GLU A 439 4.20 -7.93 -20.96
CA GLU A 439 3.79 -6.55 -21.23
C GLU A 439 2.27 -6.46 -21.50
N ASN A 440 1.57 -5.58 -20.76
CA ASN A 440 0.11 -5.42 -20.77
C ASN A 440 -0.69 -6.70 -20.44
N ASN A 441 -0.04 -7.72 -19.91
CA ASN A 441 -0.60 -9.03 -19.56
C ASN A 441 -0.52 -9.28 -18.06
N VAL A 442 0.65 -9.06 -17.44
CA VAL A 442 0.84 -9.30 -16.01
C VAL A 442 0.27 -8.12 -15.20
N HIS A 443 -0.68 -8.43 -14.32
CA HIS A 443 -1.25 -7.52 -13.33
C HIS A 443 -0.75 -7.92 -11.95
N ALA A 444 0.18 -7.17 -11.36
CA ALA A 444 0.81 -7.60 -10.12
C ALA A 444 1.20 -6.43 -9.20
N LYS A 445 1.21 -6.70 -7.90
CA LYS A 445 1.72 -5.79 -6.89
C LYS A 445 3.16 -6.15 -6.55
N SER A 446 4.04 -5.17 -6.62
CA SER A 446 5.42 -5.28 -6.13
C SER A 446 5.51 -4.95 -4.63
N GLY A 447 6.52 -5.48 -3.98
CA GLY A 447 6.91 -5.11 -2.62
C GLY A 447 8.42 -5.08 -2.51
N SER A 448 8.97 -3.96 -2.03
CA SER A 448 10.43 -3.80 -1.89
C SER A 448 10.75 -3.04 -0.62
N MET A 449 11.80 -3.45 0.04
CA MET A 449 12.53 -2.73 1.10
C MET A 449 13.93 -3.32 1.22
N GLY A 450 14.79 -2.76 2.04
CA GLY A 450 16.15 -3.29 2.21
C GLY A 450 16.17 -4.80 2.48
N GLY A 451 16.74 -5.59 1.56
CA GLY A 451 16.80 -7.05 1.64
C GLY A 451 15.51 -7.79 1.30
N VAL A 452 14.49 -7.12 0.76
CA VAL A 452 13.18 -7.72 0.41
C VAL A 452 12.75 -7.27 -0.98
N ASP A 453 12.46 -8.21 -1.88
CA ASP A 453 11.79 -7.96 -3.16
C ASP A 453 10.74 -9.03 -3.42
N ASN A 454 9.52 -8.61 -3.67
CA ASN A 454 8.35 -9.49 -3.83
C ASN A 454 7.52 -9.10 -5.05
N LEU A 455 6.81 -10.07 -5.62
CA LEU A 455 5.84 -9.83 -6.69
C LEU A 455 4.69 -10.83 -6.57
N VAL A 456 3.46 -10.33 -6.50
CA VAL A 456 2.26 -11.17 -6.37
C VAL A 456 1.17 -10.68 -7.32
N GLY A 457 0.48 -11.58 -8.02
CA GLY A 457 -0.54 -11.16 -9.00
C GLY A 457 -0.97 -12.27 -9.96
N TYR A 458 -1.32 -11.82 -11.15
CA TYR A 458 -1.88 -12.65 -12.22
C TYR A 458 -1.07 -12.53 -13.50
N ALA A 459 -0.97 -13.66 -14.21
CA ALA A 459 -0.46 -13.72 -15.58
C ALA A 459 -1.42 -14.54 -16.44
N THR A 460 -1.64 -14.17 -17.71
CA THR A 460 -2.42 -14.96 -18.65
C THR A 460 -1.47 -15.69 -19.58
N ALA A 461 -1.53 -17.03 -19.60
CA ALA A 461 -0.77 -17.86 -20.51
C ALA A 461 -1.35 -17.79 -21.93
N PRO A 462 -0.59 -18.19 -23.00
CA PRO A 462 -1.04 -18.11 -24.38
C PRO A 462 -2.28 -18.97 -24.71
N ASP A 463 -2.53 -20.00 -23.91
CA ASP A 463 -3.73 -20.84 -24.01
C ASP A 463 -4.98 -20.22 -23.37
N GLY A 464 -4.85 -19.00 -22.85
CA GLY A 464 -5.93 -18.26 -22.19
C GLY A 464 -6.10 -18.57 -20.71
N ARG A 465 -5.35 -19.52 -20.15
CA ARG A 465 -5.37 -19.79 -18.70
C ARG A 465 -4.82 -18.61 -17.93
N ARG A 466 -5.58 -18.15 -16.94
CA ARG A 466 -5.08 -17.21 -15.92
C ARG A 466 -4.35 -17.99 -14.85
N LEU A 467 -3.17 -17.52 -14.51
CA LEU A 467 -2.34 -18.05 -13.43
C LEU A 467 -2.29 -17.03 -12.31
N VAL A 468 -2.40 -17.50 -11.08
CA VAL A 468 -2.09 -16.73 -9.87
C VAL A 468 -0.67 -17.04 -9.46
N PHE A 469 0.08 -16.05 -9.04
CA PHE A 469 1.42 -16.28 -8.50
C PHE A 469 1.73 -15.37 -7.30
N ALA A 470 2.49 -15.92 -6.36
CA ALA A 470 3.07 -15.19 -5.24
C ALA A 470 4.54 -15.58 -5.10
N VAL A 471 5.45 -14.63 -5.31
CA VAL A 471 6.90 -14.81 -5.18
C VAL A 471 7.41 -13.82 -4.14
N LEU A 472 7.94 -14.34 -3.03
CA LEU A 472 8.50 -13.56 -1.94
C LEU A 472 9.98 -13.94 -1.78
N ILE A 473 10.86 -12.94 -1.86
CA ILE A 473 12.31 -13.09 -1.71
C ILE A 473 12.76 -12.14 -0.61
N ASN A 474 13.32 -12.71 0.44
CA ASN A 474 13.76 -11.97 1.63
C ASN A 474 15.23 -12.28 1.94
N ASP A 475 15.86 -11.43 2.74
CA ASP A 475 17.19 -11.59 3.29
C ASP A 475 18.29 -11.80 2.24
N TYR A 476 18.08 -11.27 1.02
CA TYR A 476 19.16 -11.25 0.03
C TYR A 476 20.22 -10.20 0.41
N ALA A 477 21.47 -10.50 0.13
CA ALA A 477 22.59 -9.60 0.30
C ALA A 477 23.17 -9.21 -1.07
N GLY A 478 23.37 -7.94 -1.31
CA GLY A 478 23.96 -7.46 -2.57
C GLY A 478 22.89 -7.03 -3.60
N THR A 479 23.10 -7.40 -4.87
CA THR A 479 22.23 -6.93 -5.97
C THR A 479 20.81 -7.46 -5.86
N SER A 480 19.83 -6.58 -6.05
CA SER A 480 18.40 -6.91 -6.01
C SER A 480 18.04 -8.07 -6.95
N PRO A 481 17.26 -9.05 -6.49
CA PRO A 481 16.75 -10.18 -7.30
C PRO A 481 15.54 -9.79 -8.17
N ARG A 482 15.18 -8.53 -8.28
CA ARG A 482 14.05 -8.05 -9.08
C ARG A 482 14.02 -8.61 -10.52
N PRO A 483 15.17 -8.75 -11.24
CA PRO A 483 15.18 -9.39 -12.54
C PRO A 483 14.73 -10.87 -12.52
N VAL A 484 14.90 -11.59 -11.40
CA VAL A 484 14.43 -12.97 -11.26
C VAL A 484 12.90 -12.99 -11.12
N LEU A 485 12.33 -12.06 -10.33
CA LEU A 485 10.87 -11.88 -10.23
C LEU A 485 10.25 -11.60 -11.60
N ASP A 486 10.87 -10.70 -12.38
CA ASP A 486 10.41 -10.37 -13.73
C ASP A 486 10.48 -11.58 -14.66
N ALA A 487 11.58 -12.34 -14.62
CA ALA A 487 11.76 -13.53 -15.44
C ALA A 487 10.71 -14.61 -15.10
N ILE A 488 10.37 -14.80 -13.82
CA ILE A 488 9.29 -15.71 -13.40
C ILE A 488 7.95 -15.25 -13.99
N ALA A 489 7.58 -13.98 -13.83
CA ALA A 489 6.33 -13.46 -14.37
C ALA A 489 6.26 -13.56 -15.91
N VAL A 490 7.35 -13.26 -16.59
CA VAL A 490 7.47 -13.44 -18.06
C VAL A 490 7.31 -14.91 -18.44
N ARG A 491 7.93 -15.86 -17.71
CA ARG A 491 7.79 -17.29 -17.96
C ARG A 491 6.33 -17.75 -17.82
N LEU A 492 5.62 -17.27 -16.81
CA LEU A 492 4.21 -17.59 -16.62
C LEU A 492 3.35 -17.05 -17.78
N ALA A 493 3.63 -15.85 -18.25
CA ALA A 493 2.95 -15.22 -19.37
C ALA A 493 3.30 -15.86 -20.73
N THR A 494 4.47 -16.51 -20.86
CA THR A 494 4.90 -17.18 -22.11
C THR A 494 4.26 -18.57 -22.26
N GLY A 495 3.78 -19.19 -21.16
CA GLY A 495 3.23 -20.54 -21.18
C GLY A 495 4.30 -21.64 -21.39
N PRO A 496 3.91 -22.93 -21.57
CA PRO A 496 4.83 -24.00 -21.88
C PRO A 496 5.56 -23.71 -23.19
N ALA A 497 6.87 -23.95 -23.23
CA ALA A 497 7.64 -23.80 -24.47
C ALA A 497 6.97 -24.64 -25.57
N ALA A 498 6.54 -23.99 -26.65
CA ALA A 498 6.09 -24.70 -27.83
C ALA A 498 7.18 -25.70 -28.22
N THR A 499 6.83 -26.97 -28.30
CA THR A 499 7.72 -28.06 -28.66
C THR A 499 8.63 -27.67 -29.84
N ALA A 500 9.91 -27.59 -29.55
CA ALA A 500 11.08 -27.48 -30.41
C ALA A 500 10.84 -26.97 -31.85
N GLY A 501 10.99 -25.68 -32.07
CA GLY A 501 11.04 -25.08 -33.41
C GLY A 501 11.71 -23.70 -33.46
N THR A 502 11.79 -23.02 -32.35
CA THR A 502 12.44 -21.71 -32.30
C THR A 502 13.16 -21.56 -30.97
N GLN A 503 14.41 -21.97 -30.92
CA GLN A 503 15.36 -21.52 -29.93
C GLN A 503 15.56 -20.01 -30.12
N GLN A 504 14.68 -19.22 -29.59
CA GLN A 504 15.00 -17.85 -29.29
C GLN A 504 15.87 -17.92 -28.02
N ARG A 505 17.19 -17.90 -28.25
CA ARG A 505 18.19 -17.76 -27.18
C ARG A 505 17.68 -16.72 -26.20
N ALA A 506 17.60 -17.10 -24.94
CA ALA A 506 17.51 -16.15 -23.84
C ALA A 506 18.67 -15.15 -24.06
N ARG A 507 18.35 -14.01 -24.65
CA ARG A 507 19.24 -12.87 -24.63
C ARG A 507 19.34 -12.53 -23.15
N SER A 508 20.57 -12.60 -22.62
CA SER A 508 20.86 -11.99 -21.33
C SER A 508 20.29 -10.60 -21.38
N LEU A 509 19.24 -10.36 -20.59
CA LEU A 509 18.70 -9.02 -20.38
C LEU A 509 19.78 -8.23 -19.63
N THR A 510 20.69 -7.62 -20.37
CA THR A 510 21.43 -6.47 -19.88
C THR A 510 20.39 -5.38 -19.76
N VAL A 511 19.94 -5.13 -18.54
CA VAL A 511 19.17 -3.94 -18.20
C VAL A 511 20.06 -2.76 -18.52
N PRO A 512 19.69 -1.83 -19.43
CA PRO A 512 20.42 -0.60 -19.60
C PRO A 512 20.46 0.11 -18.24
N ALA A 513 21.62 0.66 -17.87
CA ALA A 513 21.72 1.59 -16.77
C ALA A 513 20.63 2.66 -16.94
N GLN A 514 19.81 2.86 -15.93
CA GLN A 514 18.76 3.86 -15.96
C GLN A 514 19.41 5.23 -16.00
N ASP A 515 19.42 5.86 -17.18
CA ASP A 515 19.75 7.26 -17.31
C ASP A 515 18.63 8.11 -16.73
N GLY A 516 18.91 8.83 -15.65
CA GLY A 516 18.34 10.12 -15.34
C GLY A 516 16.87 10.13 -14.87
N TYR A 517 16.57 9.58 -13.70
CA TYR A 517 15.43 10.03 -12.90
C TYR A 517 15.97 10.77 -11.66
N SER A 518 16.15 12.09 -11.80
CA SER A 518 16.39 13.00 -10.68
C SER A 518 15.04 13.40 -10.06
N GLY A 519 14.50 12.54 -9.25
CA GLY A 519 13.38 12.83 -8.39
C GLY A 519 13.34 11.72 -7.34
N THR A 520 13.63 12.06 -6.11
CA THR A 520 13.48 11.18 -4.96
C THR A 520 12.01 10.72 -4.86
N ARG A 521 11.69 9.71 -5.65
CA ARG A 521 10.45 8.96 -5.52
C ARG A 521 10.75 7.77 -4.63
N TRP A 522 9.90 7.54 -3.66
CA TRP A 522 9.95 6.41 -2.71
C TRP A 522 10.12 5.02 -3.38
N GLU A 523 9.98 4.92 -4.71
CA GLU A 523 10.29 3.71 -5.50
C GLU A 523 11.80 3.47 -5.66
N ASP A 524 12.62 4.49 -5.39
CA ASP A 524 14.07 4.46 -5.56
C ASP A 524 14.79 4.33 -4.21
N CYS A 525 14.40 3.35 -3.38
CA CYS A 525 15.21 2.96 -2.23
C CYS A 525 16.66 2.58 -2.62
N GLU A 526 16.94 2.37 -3.91
CA GLU A 526 18.30 2.20 -4.41
C GLU A 526 19.07 3.53 -4.61
N ALA A 527 18.36 4.68 -4.70
CA ALA A 527 18.99 5.98 -4.88
C ALA A 527 19.36 6.67 -3.55
N VAL A 528 18.84 6.16 -2.43
CA VAL A 528 19.18 6.66 -1.09
C VAL A 528 20.04 5.60 -0.41
N SER A 529 21.33 5.91 -0.22
CA SER A 529 22.33 5.01 0.37
C SER A 529 22.00 4.57 1.82
N HIS A 530 20.78 4.73 2.28
CA HIS A 530 20.32 4.50 3.65
C HIS A 530 18.91 3.85 3.77
N CYS A 531 18.45 3.12 2.74
CA CYS A 531 17.25 2.27 2.92
C CYS A 531 17.60 0.90 3.50
#